data_4af3f4b7517d651c02ccce07be614922
#
_entry.id   4af3f4b7517d651c02ccce07be614922
#
_cell.length_a   1.000
_cell.length_b   1.000
_cell.length_c   1.000
_cell.angle_alpha   90.00
_cell.angle_beta   90.00
_cell.angle_gamma   90.00
#
_symmetry.space_group_name_H-M   'P 1'
#
loop_
_entity.id
_entity.type
_entity.pdbx_description
1 polymer ?
#
loop_
_entity_poly.entity_id
_entity_poly.type
_entity_poly.pdbx_seq_one_letter_code
_entity_poly.pdbx_strand_id
1 'polypeptide(L)'
;GLPLFVKPNASGSSFGVTKVKTREQLLPAVEAAFAESDHVLMEECIDGREISCGVMIAGGKEYLFPITELVCQSEFFDYKAKYQGFSKEITPADLDERTVEKVNAMTLAAYKKLNCRGVVRIDFIVRDGEPYFIEVNTIPGMSAHSIIPQQAAAMGMSMSELFDLIIEETSQAQP
;
A
#
# COMPACT_ATOMS: atom_id res chain seq x y z
N GLY A 1 -20.34 1.47 10.89
CA GLY A 1 -20.39 1.32 12.36
C GLY A 1 -18.99 1.35 12.97
N LEU A 2 -18.90 1.22 14.29
CA LEU A 2 -17.62 1.06 14.99
C LEU A 2 -17.19 -0.41 14.97
N PRO A 3 -15.88 -0.68 14.95
CA PRO A 3 -14.78 0.27 14.88
C PRO A 3 -14.62 0.92 13.51
N LEU A 4 -14.01 2.12 13.47
CA LEU A 4 -13.66 2.82 12.23
C LEU A 4 -12.29 3.48 12.35
N PHE A 5 -11.71 3.87 11.23
CA PHE A 5 -10.52 4.70 11.19
C PHE A 5 -10.88 6.15 10.90
N VAL A 6 -10.26 7.07 11.64
CA VAL A 6 -10.25 8.50 11.34
C VAL A 6 -8.83 8.85 10.92
N LYS A 7 -8.67 9.48 9.76
CA LYS A 7 -7.36 9.85 9.23
C LYS A 7 -7.38 11.19 8.50
N PRO A 8 -6.26 11.94 8.50
CA PRO A 8 -6.13 13.10 7.63
C PRO A 8 -6.11 12.65 6.17
N ASN A 9 -6.71 13.47 5.28
CA ASN A 9 -6.73 13.18 3.86
C ASN A 9 -5.36 13.36 3.18
N ALA A 10 -4.55 14.29 3.69
CA ALA A 10 -3.23 14.61 3.14
C ALA A 10 -2.17 14.51 4.23
N SER A 11 -1.75 13.29 4.55
CA SER A 11 -0.68 12.99 5.50
C SER A 11 0.00 11.69 5.10
N GLY A 12 1.16 11.39 5.70
CA GLY A 12 1.92 10.18 5.44
C GLY A 12 2.29 9.45 6.72
N SER A 13 2.86 8.24 6.59
CA SER A 13 3.41 7.44 7.69
C SER A 13 2.45 7.22 8.86
N SER A 14 1.14 7.17 8.60
CA SER A 14 0.08 6.99 9.60
C SER A 14 0.00 8.10 10.67
N PHE A 15 0.56 9.29 10.43
CA PHE A 15 0.38 10.43 11.32
C PHE A 15 -1.09 10.88 11.34
N GLY A 16 -1.64 11.13 12.54
CA GLY A 16 -3.02 11.54 12.73
C GLY A 16 -4.06 10.43 12.48
N VAL A 17 -3.65 9.19 12.19
CA VAL A 17 -4.55 8.05 12.01
C VAL A 17 -4.93 7.46 13.35
N THR A 18 -6.22 7.35 13.61
CA THR A 18 -6.77 6.81 14.86
C THR A 18 -7.82 5.74 14.60
N LYS A 19 -7.65 4.56 15.19
CA LYS A 19 -8.70 3.52 15.26
C LYS A 19 -9.67 3.86 16.38
N VAL A 20 -10.87 4.22 16.01
CA VAL A 20 -11.97 4.61 16.94
C VAL A 20 -12.80 3.37 17.26
N LYS A 21 -12.80 2.95 18.52
CA LYS A 21 -13.54 1.77 19.01
C LYS A 21 -14.83 2.15 19.73
N THR A 22 -14.92 3.38 20.28
CA THR A 22 -16.09 3.89 21.02
C THR A 22 -16.49 5.28 20.53
N ARG A 23 -17.71 5.70 20.82
CA ARG A 23 -18.23 7.01 20.42
C ARG A 23 -17.46 8.19 21.03
N GLU A 24 -17.01 8.01 22.24
CA GLU A 24 -16.27 9.04 23.01
C GLU A 24 -14.91 9.35 22.36
N GLN A 25 -14.31 8.37 21.67
CA GLN A 25 -13.03 8.53 20.96
C GLN A 25 -13.18 9.29 19.65
N LEU A 26 -14.40 9.46 19.10
CA LEU A 26 -14.59 9.98 17.76
C LEU A 26 -14.14 11.45 17.64
N LEU A 27 -14.63 12.33 18.52
CA LEU A 27 -14.31 13.75 18.46
C LEU A 27 -12.81 14.03 18.64
N PRO A 28 -12.13 13.47 19.67
CA PRO A 28 -10.67 13.61 19.79
C PRO A 28 -9.89 13.12 18.57
N ALA A 29 -10.33 12.01 17.94
CA ALA A 29 -9.69 11.48 16.74
C ALA A 29 -9.86 12.42 15.53
N VAL A 30 -11.03 13.02 15.37
CA VAL A 30 -11.31 14.00 14.31
C VAL A 30 -10.48 15.27 14.51
N GLU A 31 -10.40 15.79 15.75
CA GLU A 31 -9.57 16.95 16.08
C GLU A 31 -8.08 16.71 15.80
N ALA A 32 -7.57 15.52 16.17
CA ALA A 32 -6.19 15.13 15.88
C ALA A 32 -5.91 15.02 14.37
N ALA A 33 -6.86 14.50 13.59
CA ALA A 33 -6.71 14.42 12.13
C ALA A 33 -6.79 15.80 11.46
N PHE A 34 -7.63 16.71 11.96
CA PHE A 34 -7.69 18.10 11.47
C PHE A 34 -6.43 18.91 11.82
N ALA A 35 -5.66 18.52 12.83
CA ALA A 35 -4.36 19.17 13.10
C ALA A 35 -3.34 18.90 12.00
N GLU A 36 -3.52 17.82 11.21
CA GLU A 36 -2.61 17.40 10.14
C GLU A 36 -3.10 17.76 8.73
N SER A 37 -4.40 18.00 8.52
CA SER A 37 -5.00 18.23 7.20
C SER A 37 -6.33 18.95 7.29
N ASP A 38 -6.67 19.79 6.30
CA ASP A 38 -7.94 20.50 6.20
C ASP A 38 -9.14 19.55 5.91
N HIS A 39 -8.88 18.30 5.55
CA HIS A 39 -9.89 17.29 5.27
C HIS A 39 -9.60 16.02 6.05
N VAL A 40 -10.66 15.42 6.57
CA VAL A 40 -10.59 14.18 7.36
C VAL A 40 -11.43 13.11 6.69
N LEU A 41 -10.89 11.90 6.61
CA LEU A 41 -11.58 10.71 6.14
C LEU A 41 -12.01 9.85 7.34
N MET A 42 -13.21 9.29 7.26
CA MET A 42 -13.69 8.25 8.17
C MET A 42 -13.96 7.00 7.35
N GLU A 43 -13.24 5.92 7.66
CA GLU A 43 -13.30 4.67 6.92
C GLU A 43 -13.72 3.51 7.80
N GLU A 44 -14.44 2.54 7.23
CA GLU A 44 -14.73 1.28 7.91
C GLU A 44 -13.43 0.59 8.31
N CYS A 45 -13.37 0.08 9.53
CA CYS A 45 -12.27 -0.81 9.92
C CYS A 45 -12.52 -2.20 9.31
N ILE A 46 -11.79 -2.49 8.24
CA ILE A 46 -11.82 -3.80 7.61
C ILE A 46 -10.84 -4.71 8.34
N ASP A 47 -11.34 -5.81 8.89
CA ASP A 47 -10.51 -6.85 9.50
C ASP A 47 -10.09 -7.85 8.42
N GLY A 48 -8.78 -8.03 8.22
CA GLY A 48 -8.24 -8.85 7.16
C GLY A 48 -6.72 -8.85 7.10
N ARG A 49 -6.18 -9.47 6.06
CA ARG A 49 -4.74 -9.55 5.79
C ARG A 49 -4.28 -8.29 5.06
N GLU A 50 -3.31 -7.58 5.60
CA GLU A 50 -2.70 -6.43 4.94
C GLU A 50 -1.68 -6.88 3.90
N ILE A 51 -1.83 -6.43 2.67
CA ILE A 51 -0.97 -6.80 1.55
C ILE A 51 -0.58 -5.57 0.73
N SER A 52 0.58 -5.67 0.08
CA SER A 52 1.10 -4.67 -0.83
C SER A 52 1.42 -5.29 -2.18
N CYS A 53 1.04 -4.65 -3.27
CA CYS A 53 1.35 -5.07 -4.63
C CYS A 53 2.07 -3.93 -5.38
N GLY A 54 3.27 -4.21 -5.86
CA GLY A 54 4.00 -3.33 -6.77
C GLY A 54 3.47 -3.45 -8.19
N VAL A 55 3.49 -2.35 -8.93
CA VAL A 55 3.12 -2.33 -10.36
C VAL A 55 3.89 -1.28 -11.10
N MET A 56 4.21 -1.57 -12.35
CA MET A 56 4.81 -0.64 -13.31
C MET A 56 4.36 -1.02 -14.72
N ILE A 57 4.20 -0.02 -15.59
CA ILE A 57 4.11 -0.22 -17.04
C ILE A 57 5.33 0.45 -17.67
N ALA A 58 6.14 -0.32 -18.38
CA ALA A 58 7.34 0.18 -19.07
C ALA A 58 7.46 -0.45 -20.44
N GLY A 59 7.74 0.36 -21.47
CA GLY A 59 7.82 -0.10 -22.86
C GLY A 59 6.53 -0.78 -23.35
N GLY A 60 5.37 -0.40 -22.83
CA GLY A 60 4.08 -1.01 -23.14
C GLY A 60 3.82 -2.36 -22.46
N LYS A 61 4.76 -2.87 -21.65
CA LYS A 61 4.64 -4.11 -20.89
C LYS A 61 4.21 -3.83 -19.45
N GLU A 62 3.25 -4.62 -18.97
CA GLU A 62 2.77 -4.58 -17.58
C GLU A 62 3.64 -5.48 -16.69
N TYR A 63 4.17 -4.90 -15.61
CA TYR A 63 4.91 -5.60 -14.58
C TYR A 63 4.10 -5.56 -13.30
N LEU A 64 3.49 -6.67 -12.93
CA LEU A 64 2.87 -6.89 -11.64
C LEU A 64 3.87 -7.65 -10.76
N PHE A 65 4.24 -7.06 -9.66
CA PHE A 65 5.23 -7.64 -8.75
C PHE A 65 4.57 -8.67 -7.83
N PRO A 66 5.31 -9.67 -7.33
CA PRO A 66 4.80 -10.60 -6.33
C PRO A 66 4.23 -9.85 -5.12
N ILE A 67 3.06 -10.26 -4.67
CA ILE A 67 2.38 -9.62 -3.54
C ILE A 67 3.17 -9.87 -2.26
N THR A 68 3.30 -8.84 -1.43
CA THR A 68 3.87 -8.93 -0.08
C THR A 68 2.77 -8.86 0.96
N GLU A 69 2.74 -9.77 1.92
CA GLU A 69 1.91 -9.67 3.10
C GLU A 69 2.66 -9.01 4.25
N LEU A 70 1.98 -8.09 4.94
CA LEU A 70 2.47 -7.40 6.14
C LEU A 70 1.82 -8.03 7.38
N VAL A 71 2.57 -8.86 8.07
CA VAL A 71 2.08 -9.53 9.30
C VAL A 71 2.50 -8.71 10.50
N CYS A 72 1.55 -8.01 11.12
CA CYS A 72 1.79 -7.25 12.34
C CYS A 72 1.59 -8.11 13.59
N GLN A 73 2.46 -7.96 14.58
CA GLN A 73 2.30 -8.55 15.90
C GLN A 73 1.40 -7.70 16.81
N SER A 74 0.99 -6.51 16.38
CA SER A 74 0.13 -5.57 17.11
C SER A 74 -1.23 -5.42 16.44
N GLU A 75 -2.26 -5.00 17.20
CA GLU A 75 -3.62 -4.76 16.69
C GLU A 75 -3.73 -3.70 15.58
N PHE A 76 -2.65 -2.96 15.30
CA PHE A 76 -2.65 -1.89 14.33
C PHE A 76 -1.23 -1.63 13.79
N PHE A 77 -1.12 -1.48 12.46
CA PHE A 77 0.12 -1.13 11.76
C PHE A 77 0.38 0.38 11.87
N ASP A 78 0.66 0.85 13.07
CA ASP A 78 1.01 2.25 13.31
C ASP A 78 2.48 2.55 12.93
N TYR A 79 2.87 3.83 13.08
CA TYR A 79 4.24 4.28 12.84
C TYR A 79 5.27 3.46 13.61
N LYS A 80 4.97 3.05 14.85
CA LYS A 80 5.89 2.25 15.67
C LYS A 80 6.06 0.84 15.12
N ALA A 81 4.98 0.21 14.67
CA ALA A 81 5.02 -1.11 14.05
C ALA A 81 5.83 -1.08 12.75
N LYS A 82 5.70 -0.02 11.94
CA LYS A 82 6.44 0.14 10.67
C LYS A 82 7.96 0.27 10.85
N TYR A 83 8.42 0.94 11.89
CA TYR A 83 9.85 1.31 12.02
C TYR A 83 10.58 0.64 13.18
N GLN A 84 9.88 -0.09 14.07
CA GLN A 84 10.49 -0.75 15.24
C GLN A 84 10.61 -2.28 15.11
N GLY A 85 10.42 -2.84 13.90
CA GLY A 85 10.63 -4.26 13.63
C GLY A 85 9.53 -5.20 14.17
N PHE A 86 8.34 -4.67 14.46
CA PHE A 86 7.18 -5.46 14.91
C PHE A 86 6.32 -6.02 13.77
N SER A 87 6.74 -5.81 12.52
CA SER A 87 6.08 -6.39 11.34
C SER A 87 7.02 -7.35 10.62
N LYS A 88 6.46 -8.43 10.11
CA LYS A 88 7.13 -9.37 9.21
C LYS A 88 6.55 -9.20 7.81
N GLU A 89 7.42 -8.99 6.84
CA GLU A 89 7.08 -8.96 5.42
C GLU A 89 7.29 -10.36 4.82
N ILE A 90 6.29 -10.88 4.13
CA ILE A 90 6.33 -12.20 3.47
C ILE A 90 6.10 -11.99 1.98
N THR A 91 7.14 -12.24 1.18
CA THR A 91 7.11 -12.12 -0.29
C THR A 91 7.63 -13.41 -0.94
N PRO A 92 6.87 -14.07 -1.82
CA PRO A 92 5.45 -13.82 -2.10
C PRO A 92 4.52 -14.17 -0.92
N ALA A 93 3.39 -13.46 -0.83
CA ALA A 93 2.33 -13.76 0.14
C ALA A 93 1.69 -15.12 -0.15
N ASP A 94 1.33 -15.85 0.90
CA ASP A 94 0.58 -17.11 0.77
C ASP A 94 -0.92 -16.79 0.60
N LEU A 95 -1.33 -16.58 -0.66
CA LEU A 95 -2.70 -16.31 -1.09
C LEU A 95 -3.14 -17.34 -2.12
N ASP A 96 -4.43 -17.66 -2.13
CA ASP A 96 -5.01 -18.49 -3.20
C ASP A 96 -4.99 -17.75 -4.55
N GLU A 97 -4.94 -18.50 -5.64
CA GLU A 97 -4.81 -18.00 -7.00
C GLU A 97 -5.91 -16.99 -7.37
N ARG A 98 -7.15 -17.24 -6.96
CA ARG A 98 -8.29 -16.36 -7.25
C ARG A 98 -8.14 -15.01 -6.54
N THR A 99 -7.64 -15.00 -5.31
CA THR A 99 -7.35 -13.77 -4.56
C THR A 99 -6.22 -12.99 -5.23
N VAL A 100 -5.14 -13.67 -5.64
CA VAL A 100 -4.03 -13.06 -6.40
C VAL A 100 -4.52 -12.41 -7.69
N GLU A 101 -5.36 -13.09 -8.47
CA GLU A 101 -5.95 -12.55 -9.71
C GLU A 101 -6.75 -11.26 -9.45
N LYS A 102 -7.59 -11.25 -8.40
CA LYS A 102 -8.38 -10.06 -8.04
C LYS A 102 -7.49 -8.88 -7.63
N VAL A 103 -6.48 -9.12 -6.79
CA VAL A 103 -5.52 -8.10 -6.37
C VAL A 103 -4.79 -7.54 -7.58
N ASN A 104 -4.27 -8.39 -8.46
CA ASN A 104 -3.57 -7.99 -9.66
C ASN A 104 -4.45 -7.16 -10.61
N ALA A 105 -5.69 -7.58 -10.83
CA ALA A 105 -6.65 -6.87 -11.66
C ALA A 105 -6.96 -5.48 -11.08
N MET A 106 -7.19 -5.39 -9.76
CA MET A 106 -7.48 -4.12 -9.08
C MET A 106 -6.25 -3.20 -9.06
N THR A 107 -5.05 -3.75 -8.84
CA THR A 107 -3.78 -3.04 -8.88
C THR A 107 -3.56 -2.38 -10.24
N LEU A 108 -3.71 -3.14 -11.32
CA LEU A 108 -3.53 -2.63 -12.67
C LEU A 108 -4.61 -1.59 -13.05
N ALA A 109 -5.86 -1.84 -12.64
CA ALA A 109 -6.95 -0.89 -12.87
C ALA A 109 -6.72 0.43 -12.12
N ALA A 110 -6.26 0.39 -10.87
CA ALA A 110 -5.92 1.58 -10.09
C ALA A 110 -4.75 2.35 -10.72
N TYR A 111 -3.67 1.64 -11.10
CA TYR A 111 -2.52 2.25 -11.78
C TYR A 111 -2.94 3.06 -13.01
N LYS A 112 -3.76 2.45 -13.89
CA LYS A 112 -4.25 3.08 -15.13
C LYS A 112 -5.21 4.23 -14.86
N LYS A 113 -6.19 4.05 -13.95
CA LYS A 113 -7.21 5.06 -13.65
C LYS A 113 -6.64 6.30 -12.96
N LEU A 114 -5.61 6.12 -12.12
CA LEU A 114 -4.92 7.21 -11.44
C LEU A 114 -3.81 7.82 -12.29
N ASN A 115 -3.65 7.35 -13.53
CA ASN A 115 -2.62 7.82 -14.46
C ASN A 115 -1.21 7.78 -13.83
N CYS A 116 -0.91 6.69 -13.10
CA CYS A 116 0.39 6.48 -12.48
C CYS A 116 1.47 6.28 -13.55
N ARG A 117 2.71 6.65 -13.20
CA ARG A 117 3.91 6.44 -14.03
C ARG A 117 5.02 5.87 -13.18
N GLY A 118 5.99 5.17 -13.82
CA GLY A 118 7.06 4.47 -13.12
C GLY A 118 6.52 3.39 -12.20
N VAL A 119 7.27 3.03 -11.17
CA VAL A 119 6.88 2.01 -10.21
C VAL A 119 6.05 2.64 -9.08
N VAL A 120 4.91 2.03 -8.76
CA VAL A 120 4.09 2.40 -7.60
C VAL A 120 3.78 1.16 -6.77
N ARG A 121 3.44 1.35 -5.51
CA ARG A 121 2.97 0.31 -4.60
C ARG A 121 1.53 0.61 -4.20
N ILE A 122 0.66 -0.38 -4.32
CA ILE A 122 -0.74 -0.27 -3.94
C ILE A 122 -0.99 -1.20 -2.77
N ASP A 123 -1.58 -0.66 -1.73
CA ASP A 123 -1.83 -1.36 -0.47
C ASP A 123 -3.32 -1.72 -0.35
N PHE A 124 -3.59 -2.94 0.12
CA PHE A 124 -4.93 -3.51 0.27
C PHE A 124 -5.08 -4.22 1.62
N ILE A 125 -6.32 -4.37 2.05
CA ILE A 125 -6.71 -5.37 3.04
C ILE A 125 -7.54 -6.45 2.33
N VAL A 126 -7.18 -7.72 2.51
CA VAL A 126 -7.92 -8.85 1.97
C VAL A 126 -8.76 -9.45 3.09
N ARG A 127 -10.09 -9.44 2.90
CA ARG A 127 -11.07 -10.09 3.78
C ARG A 127 -11.90 -11.08 2.96
N ASP A 128 -11.91 -12.34 3.37
CA ASP A 128 -12.68 -13.42 2.73
C ASP A 128 -12.38 -13.55 1.21
N GLY A 129 -11.11 -13.38 0.82
CA GLY A 129 -10.65 -13.45 -0.57
C GLY A 129 -11.05 -12.23 -1.44
N GLU A 130 -11.57 -11.16 -0.81
CA GLU A 130 -11.89 -9.89 -1.50
C GLU A 130 -10.90 -8.80 -1.10
N PRO A 131 -10.19 -8.17 -2.06
CA PRO A 131 -9.29 -7.05 -1.80
C PRO A 131 -10.07 -5.74 -1.63
N TYR A 132 -9.73 -5.01 -0.57
CA TYR A 132 -10.20 -3.65 -0.30
C TYR A 132 -9.03 -2.70 -0.48
N PHE A 133 -9.15 -1.78 -1.42
CA PHE A 133 -8.13 -0.78 -1.71
C PHE A 133 -7.96 0.18 -0.53
N ILE A 134 -6.72 0.46 -0.16
CA ILE A 134 -6.36 1.39 0.92
C ILE A 134 -5.72 2.65 0.36
N GLU A 135 -4.56 2.51 -0.29
CA GLU A 135 -3.81 3.67 -0.80
C GLU A 135 -2.87 3.30 -1.95
N VAL A 136 -2.42 4.32 -2.67
CA VAL A 136 -1.32 4.25 -3.65
C VAL A 136 -0.11 5.01 -3.11
N ASN A 137 1.02 4.34 -3.08
CA ASN A 137 2.32 4.93 -2.80
C ASN A 137 3.04 5.19 -4.12
N THR A 138 3.01 6.44 -4.58
CA THR A 138 3.55 6.84 -5.90
C THR A 138 5.06 6.99 -5.90
N ILE A 139 5.69 7.10 -4.74
CA ILE A 139 7.15 7.13 -4.56
C ILE A 139 7.50 6.10 -3.48
N PRO A 140 7.43 4.80 -3.79
CA PRO A 140 7.72 3.76 -2.81
C PRO A 140 9.20 3.75 -2.42
N GLY A 141 9.48 3.26 -1.21
CA GLY A 141 10.87 3.10 -0.74
C GLY A 141 11.66 2.16 -1.65
N MET A 142 12.94 2.49 -1.89
CA MET A 142 13.84 1.77 -2.79
C MET A 142 15.13 1.30 -2.09
N SER A 143 15.17 1.30 -0.76
CA SER A 143 16.27 0.66 -0.02
C SER A 143 16.18 -0.87 -0.14
N ALA A 144 17.29 -1.58 0.06
CA ALA A 144 17.33 -3.03 -0.08
C ALA A 144 16.30 -3.78 0.80
N HIS A 145 15.83 -3.14 1.87
CA HIS A 145 14.81 -3.69 2.78
C HIS A 145 13.39 -3.18 2.49
N SER A 146 13.21 -2.36 1.44
CA SER A 146 11.89 -1.87 1.05
C SER A 146 11.13 -2.93 0.26
N ILE A 147 9.81 -2.86 0.29
CA ILE A 147 8.91 -3.86 -0.33
C ILE A 147 9.16 -4.01 -1.82
N ILE A 148 9.25 -2.92 -2.59
CA ILE A 148 9.47 -3.01 -4.05
C ILE A 148 10.76 -3.73 -4.41
N PRO A 149 11.95 -3.42 -3.85
CA PRO A 149 13.16 -4.20 -4.05
C PRO A 149 13.05 -5.69 -3.68
N GLN A 150 12.35 -6.02 -2.58
CA GLN A 150 12.12 -7.41 -2.20
C GLN A 150 11.22 -8.13 -3.21
N GLN A 151 10.17 -7.48 -3.69
CA GLN A 151 9.28 -8.00 -4.73
C GLN A 151 10.00 -8.19 -6.06
N ALA A 152 10.84 -7.22 -6.48
CA ALA A 152 11.66 -7.33 -7.69
C ALA A 152 12.61 -8.54 -7.60
N ALA A 153 13.31 -8.69 -6.48
CA ALA A 153 14.19 -9.83 -6.23
C ALA A 153 13.43 -11.17 -6.26
N ALA A 154 12.23 -11.23 -5.70
CA ALA A 154 11.39 -12.43 -5.69
C ALA A 154 10.92 -12.88 -7.08
N MET A 155 10.83 -11.95 -8.04
CA MET A 155 10.55 -12.28 -9.46
C MET A 155 11.82 -12.43 -10.32
N GLY A 156 13.01 -12.38 -9.71
CA GLY A 156 14.29 -12.52 -10.40
C GLY A 156 14.78 -11.24 -11.10
N MET A 157 14.21 -10.09 -10.81
CA MET A 157 14.62 -8.80 -11.34
C MET A 157 15.65 -8.15 -10.42
N SER A 158 16.80 -7.78 -10.95
CA SER A 158 17.82 -7.02 -10.22
C SER A 158 17.41 -5.56 -10.03
N MET A 159 18.02 -4.89 -9.04
CA MET A 159 17.79 -3.46 -8.84
C MET A 159 18.25 -2.62 -10.04
N SER A 160 19.31 -3.03 -10.74
CA SER A 160 19.77 -2.34 -11.95
C SER A 160 18.70 -2.40 -13.04
N GLU A 161 18.19 -3.60 -13.33
CA GLU A 161 17.11 -3.78 -14.32
C GLU A 161 15.84 -2.99 -13.96
N LEU A 162 15.46 -2.96 -12.68
CA LEU A 162 14.32 -2.17 -12.23
C LEU A 162 14.55 -0.68 -12.47
N PHE A 163 15.72 -0.14 -12.13
CA PHE A 163 16.03 1.27 -12.35
C PHE A 163 16.15 1.62 -13.83
N ASP A 164 16.72 0.75 -14.63
CA ASP A 164 16.81 0.94 -16.09
C ASP A 164 15.40 1.08 -16.70
N LEU A 165 14.48 0.18 -16.35
CA LEU A 165 13.09 0.25 -16.79
C LEU A 165 12.38 1.54 -16.32
N ILE A 166 12.60 1.98 -15.08
CA ILE A 166 12.00 3.22 -14.55
C ILE A 166 12.53 4.43 -15.32
N ILE A 167 13.85 4.48 -15.57
CA ILE A 167 14.50 5.59 -16.29
C ILE A 167 14.04 5.63 -17.74
N GLU A 168 14.00 4.49 -18.43
CA GLU A 168 13.51 4.41 -19.80
C GLU A 168 12.07 4.91 -19.93
N GLU A 169 11.16 4.44 -19.07
CA GLU A 169 9.75 4.85 -19.09
C GLU A 169 9.58 6.35 -18.80
N THR A 170 10.29 6.86 -17.79
CA THR A 170 10.14 8.26 -17.39
C THR A 170 10.82 9.22 -18.35
N SER A 171 11.90 8.80 -19.02
CA SER A 171 12.60 9.62 -20.02
C SER A 171 11.85 9.72 -21.36
N GLN A 172 11.03 8.73 -21.70
CA GLN A 172 10.21 8.73 -22.93
C GLN A 172 8.88 9.49 -22.75
N ALA A 173 8.50 9.80 -21.53
CA ALA A 173 7.31 10.60 -21.22
C ALA A 173 7.59 12.06 -21.60
N GLN A 174 7.27 12.45 -22.83
CA GLN A 174 7.18 13.86 -23.20
C GLN A 174 6.03 14.54 -22.42
N PRO A 175 6.19 15.84 -22.06
CA PRO A 175 5.19 16.59 -21.32
C PRO A 175 3.86 16.73 -22.03
#